data_74658f77736b44612802bec93e4bfccb
#
_entry.id   74658f77736b44612802bec93e4bfccb
#
_cell.length_a   1.000
_cell.length_b   1.000
_cell.length_c   1.000
_cell.angle_alpha   90.00
_cell.angle_beta   90.00
_cell.angle_gamma   90.00
#
_symmetry.space_group_name_H-M   'P 1'
#
loop_
_entity.id
_entity.type
_entity.pdbx_description
1 polymer ?
#
loop_
_entity_poly.entity_id
_entity_poly.type
_entity_poly.pdbx_seq_one_letter_code
_entity_poly.pdbx_strand_id
1 'polypeptide(L)'
;MFRYLPIRSVTGREILDSRGNPTVEVEVAVGEGILGLEGHMGRAQVPSGASTGKFEALEKRDQEVRYLGQGVRKAVEAVNTVLADAVVGENALEQERIDHILCQADGTETKENLGANAILGVSLAVARAAANALHLPLYQYLGGCHTSRMPVPMMNILNGGRHADNTVDLQEFMIMPCGAPSFRKGLSMCAEIYHTLKQLLKEQGHSTSVGDEGGFAPDLKDSDEALQLIVTAVQKAGYTPGNDVMIAIDAAASELYEESRNVYYFPGESRQSGKTVFRDTAEMVAYYEELIEKYPIVSIEDGLCEDDFEGWKQMTEALGDRVQLVGDDLFVTNVRRLSCGIALGTANAVLIKVNQIGTLSEALDAVEMAQRAGYRAVISHRSGETEDDFLADLAVATGAGQIKTGAPCRSERNAKYNQLLRIEERLGESAKYRNPFRKQGSR
;
A
#
# COMPACT_ATOMS: atom_id res chain seq x y z
N MET A 1 16.36 26.03 -22.04
CA MET A 1 14.99 25.42 -21.92
C MET A 1 15.19 23.92 -22.10
N PHE A 2 15.06 23.16 -21.00
CA PHE A 2 15.27 21.71 -21.05
C PHE A 2 14.07 21.04 -21.75
N ARG A 3 14.20 20.75 -23.02
CA ARG A 3 13.27 19.87 -23.76
C ARG A 3 13.75 18.43 -23.81
N TYR A 4 14.97 18.16 -23.38
CA TYR A 4 15.62 16.87 -23.45
C TYR A 4 16.57 16.72 -22.26
N LEU A 5 16.35 15.71 -21.45
CA LEU A 5 17.14 15.36 -20.28
C LEU A 5 17.62 13.92 -20.42
N PRO A 6 18.79 13.69 -21.05
CA PRO A 6 19.22 12.32 -21.33
C PRO A 6 19.57 11.55 -20.07
N ILE A 7 19.13 10.29 -20.03
CA ILE A 7 19.62 9.32 -19.06
C ILE A 7 21.06 8.98 -19.40
N ARG A 8 21.99 9.12 -18.43
CA ARG A 8 23.42 8.90 -18.62
C ARG A 8 23.89 7.55 -18.13
N SER A 9 23.33 7.10 -17.01
CA SER A 9 23.64 5.80 -16.46
C SER A 9 22.48 5.27 -15.63
N VAL A 10 22.39 3.96 -15.57
CA VAL A 10 21.50 3.21 -14.69
C VAL A 10 22.35 2.22 -13.95
N THR A 11 22.24 2.17 -12.62
CA THR A 11 23.03 1.27 -11.77
C THR A 11 22.10 0.61 -10.76
N GLY A 12 22.00 -0.72 -10.82
CA GLY A 12 21.28 -1.54 -9.86
C GLY A 12 22.21 -2.17 -8.84
N ARG A 13 21.70 -2.33 -7.62
CA ARG A 13 22.38 -3.10 -6.57
C ARG A 13 21.38 -3.88 -5.72
N GLU A 14 21.87 -4.92 -5.05
CA GLU A 14 21.11 -5.66 -4.07
C GLU A 14 21.26 -4.97 -2.70
N ILE A 15 20.12 -4.73 -2.04
CA ILE A 15 20.04 -4.22 -0.67
C ILE A 15 19.16 -5.16 0.16
N LEU A 16 18.96 -4.89 1.45
CA LEU A 16 18.05 -5.64 2.32
C LEU A 16 16.78 -4.85 2.59
N ASP A 17 15.64 -5.54 2.56
CA ASP A 17 14.35 -5.02 3.01
C ASP A 17 14.21 -5.08 4.55
N SER A 18 13.08 -4.60 5.08
CA SER A 18 12.76 -4.56 6.51
C SER A 18 12.68 -5.93 7.18
N ARG A 19 12.58 -7.01 6.39
CA ARG A 19 12.58 -8.41 6.85
C ARG A 19 13.94 -9.07 6.75
N GLY A 20 14.96 -8.35 6.23
CA GLY A 20 16.29 -8.89 5.95
C GLY A 20 16.37 -9.72 4.66
N ASN A 21 15.36 -9.66 3.81
CA ASN A 21 15.39 -10.27 2.49
C ASN A 21 16.03 -9.32 1.47
N PRO A 22 16.76 -9.86 0.47
CA PRO A 22 17.29 -9.04 -0.61
C PRO A 22 16.20 -8.37 -1.44
N THR A 23 16.42 -7.13 -1.82
CA THR A 23 15.63 -6.41 -2.81
C THR A 23 16.50 -5.53 -3.70
N VAL A 24 15.90 -4.89 -4.70
CA VAL A 24 16.60 -4.09 -5.72
C VAL A 24 16.58 -2.63 -5.34
N GLU A 25 17.74 -1.99 -5.39
CA GLU A 25 17.90 -0.53 -5.42
C GLU A 25 18.46 -0.12 -6.77
N VAL A 26 17.91 0.94 -7.37
CA VAL A 26 18.37 1.51 -8.64
C VAL A 26 18.72 2.97 -8.49
N GLU A 27 19.84 3.38 -9.06
CA GLU A 27 20.25 4.78 -9.24
C GLU A 27 20.29 5.12 -10.73
N VAL A 28 19.68 6.25 -11.07
CA VAL A 28 19.69 6.82 -12.43
C VAL A 28 20.31 8.20 -12.40
N ALA A 29 21.31 8.42 -13.24
CA ALA A 29 21.90 9.74 -13.45
C ALA A 29 21.40 10.33 -14.77
N VAL A 30 21.05 11.64 -14.77
CA VAL A 30 20.51 12.37 -15.91
C VAL A 30 21.24 13.70 -16.16
N GLY A 31 21.14 14.21 -17.36
CA GLY A 31 21.68 15.52 -17.76
C GLY A 31 23.13 15.48 -18.21
N GLU A 32 23.68 16.65 -18.59
CA GLU A 32 25.07 16.78 -19.02
C GLU A 32 25.95 17.12 -17.81
N GLY A 33 26.71 16.14 -17.33
CA GLY A 33 27.79 16.39 -16.39
C GLY A 33 28.92 17.15 -17.09
N ILE A 34 29.10 18.42 -16.78
CA ILE A 34 30.31 19.16 -17.17
C ILE A 34 31.39 18.83 -16.15
N LEU A 35 32.41 18.09 -16.58
CA LEU A 35 33.69 17.91 -15.86
C LEU A 35 33.58 17.61 -14.35
N GLY A 36 33.00 16.45 -13.98
CA GLY A 36 33.05 15.97 -12.60
C GLY A 36 32.10 16.67 -11.61
N LEU A 37 31.21 17.53 -12.07
CA LEU A 37 30.06 17.98 -11.30
C LEU A 37 28.95 16.92 -11.46
N GLU A 38 28.48 16.41 -10.32
CA GLU A 38 27.47 15.38 -10.22
C GLU A 38 26.25 15.72 -11.09
N GLY A 39 25.93 14.87 -12.07
CA GLY A 39 24.66 14.92 -12.76
C GLY A 39 23.53 14.72 -11.74
N HIS A 40 22.32 15.18 -12.04
CA HIS A 40 21.19 14.95 -11.16
C HIS A 40 20.91 13.45 -11.07
N MET A 41 20.80 12.94 -9.85
CA MET A 41 20.57 11.52 -9.58
C MET A 41 19.18 11.30 -8.98
N GLY A 42 18.56 10.19 -9.34
CA GLY A 42 17.39 9.63 -8.66
C GLY A 42 17.71 8.24 -8.16
N ARG A 43 17.26 7.90 -6.96
CA ARG A 43 17.40 6.57 -6.36
C ARG A 43 16.02 6.04 -6.01
N ALA A 44 15.78 4.76 -6.24
CA ALA A 44 14.57 4.08 -5.81
C ALA A 44 14.88 2.68 -5.29
N GLN A 45 14.13 2.27 -4.29
CA GLN A 45 14.21 0.95 -3.68
C GLN A 45 12.86 0.26 -3.83
N VAL A 46 12.88 -1.02 -4.19
CA VAL A 46 11.65 -1.75 -4.56
C VAL A 46 11.14 -2.54 -3.36
N PRO A 47 9.87 -2.33 -2.92
CA PRO A 47 9.27 -3.13 -1.87
C PRO A 47 8.87 -4.52 -2.37
N SER A 48 8.65 -5.47 -1.43
CA SER A 48 8.26 -6.85 -1.73
C SER A 48 7.18 -7.37 -0.79
N GLY A 49 6.19 -8.08 -1.30
CA GLY A 49 5.11 -8.68 -0.49
C GLY A 49 5.55 -9.92 0.30
N ALA A 50 4.86 -10.22 1.41
CA ALA A 50 4.91 -11.52 2.07
C ALA A 50 3.92 -12.50 1.43
N SER A 51 2.72 -12.02 1.14
CA SER A 51 1.73 -12.64 0.27
C SER A 51 1.75 -11.95 -1.08
N THR A 52 1.49 -12.68 -2.16
CA THR A 52 1.38 -12.13 -3.52
C THR A 52 0.08 -12.59 -4.12
N GLY A 53 -0.74 -11.66 -4.62
CA GLY A 53 -1.95 -11.97 -5.38
C GLY A 53 -1.60 -12.78 -6.64
N LYS A 54 -2.47 -13.69 -7.03
CA LYS A 54 -2.29 -14.62 -8.16
C LYS A 54 -1.97 -13.93 -9.49
N PHE A 55 -2.38 -12.67 -9.63
CA PHE A 55 -2.28 -11.91 -10.88
C PHE A 55 -1.28 -10.75 -10.81
N GLU A 56 -0.44 -10.70 -9.77
CA GLU A 56 0.63 -9.69 -9.68
C GLU A 56 1.71 -9.91 -10.74
N ALA A 57 2.36 -8.84 -11.15
CA ALA A 57 3.60 -8.91 -11.92
C ALA A 57 4.70 -9.62 -11.11
N LEU A 58 5.54 -10.38 -11.81
CA LEU A 58 6.45 -11.32 -11.17
C LEU A 58 7.79 -10.69 -10.78
N GLU A 59 8.16 -10.82 -9.51
CA GLU A 59 9.50 -10.48 -9.05
C GLU A 59 10.53 -11.51 -9.53
N LYS A 60 11.68 -11.05 -10.02
CA LYS A 60 12.80 -11.93 -10.36
C LYS A 60 13.58 -12.27 -9.12
N ARG A 61 13.55 -13.55 -8.75
CA ARG A 61 14.34 -14.14 -7.66
C ARG A 61 15.35 -15.14 -8.23
N ASP A 62 16.52 -15.28 -7.57
CA ASP A 62 17.61 -16.11 -8.07
C ASP A 62 17.29 -17.60 -7.99
N GLN A 63 16.52 -18.02 -6.98
CA GLN A 63 16.21 -19.43 -6.65
C GLN A 63 17.46 -20.28 -6.39
N GLU A 64 18.53 -19.65 -5.93
CA GLU A 64 19.81 -20.26 -5.57
C GLU A 64 19.93 -20.42 -4.06
N VAL A 65 20.93 -21.16 -3.57
CA VAL A 65 21.15 -21.40 -2.13
C VAL A 65 21.36 -20.09 -1.34
N ARG A 66 21.95 -19.10 -1.98
CA ARG A 66 22.17 -17.78 -1.40
C ARG A 66 20.84 -17.12 -1.03
N TYR A 67 20.75 -16.56 0.19
CA TYR A 67 19.52 -16.00 0.77
C TYR A 67 18.32 -16.96 0.69
N LEU A 68 18.55 -18.26 0.81
CA LEU A 68 17.49 -19.28 0.79
C LEU A 68 16.59 -19.19 -0.45
N GLY A 69 17.17 -18.85 -1.59
CA GLY A 69 16.44 -18.69 -2.86
C GLY A 69 15.94 -17.27 -3.14
N GLN A 70 15.98 -16.36 -2.15
CA GLN A 70 15.40 -15.01 -2.23
C GLN A 70 16.34 -13.95 -2.84
N GLY A 71 17.56 -14.32 -3.28
CA GLY A 71 18.51 -13.40 -3.93
C GLY A 71 17.91 -12.68 -5.14
N VAL A 72 18.44 -11.51 -5.48
CA VAL A 72 17.96 -10.67 -6.61
C VAL A 72 19.08 -10.29 -7.59
N ARG A 73 20.17 -11.08 -7.65
CA ARG A 73 21.28 -10.81 -8.57
C ARG A 73 20.85 -10.79 -10.03
N LYS A 74 19.94 -11.69 -10.44
CA LYS A 74 19.42 -11.73 -11.82
C LYS A 74 18.64 -10.47 -12.17
N ALA A 75 17.83 -9.94 -11.23
CA ALA A 75 17.15 -8.66 -11.39
C ALA A 75 18.16 -7.50 -11.46
N VAL A 76 19.18 -7.48 -10.59
CA VAL A 76 20.25 -6.48 -10.62
C VAL A 76 21.05 -6.56 -11.92
N GLU A 77 21.33 -7.74 -12.43
CA GLU A 77 21.99 -7.93 -13.75
C GLU A 77 21.12 -7.38 -14.87
N ALA A 78 19.80 -7.66 -14.86
CA ALA A 78 18.87 -7.10 -15.83
C ALA A 78 18.86 -5.57 -15.82
N VAL A 79 18.90 -4.94 -14.63
CA VAL A 79 19.02 -3.47 -14.49
C VAL A 79 20.32 -2.96 -15.11
N ASN A 80 21.45 -3.60 -14.78
CA ASN A 80 22.79 -3.12 -15.18
C ASN A 80 23.15 -3.42 -16.65
N THR A 81 22.34 -4.22 -17.36
CA THR A 81 22.57 -4.60 -18.75
C THR A 81 21.36 -4.23 -19.61
N VAL A 82 20.41 -5.11 -19.77
CA VAL A 82 19.29 -4.98 -20.74
C VAL A 82 18.49 -3.68 -20.51
N LEU A 83 18.10 -3.37 -19.25
CA LEU A 83 17.29 -2.19 -18.96
C LEU A 83 18.13 -0.91 -19.09
N ALA A 84 19.39 -0.91 -18.63
CA ALA A 84 20.29 0.23 -18.81
C ALA A 84 20.51 0.52 -20.31
N ASP A 85 20.83 -0.50 -21.11
CA ASP A 85 21.06 -0.34 -22.54
C ASP A 85 19.81 0.18 -23.28
N ALA A 86 18.61 -0.22 -22.81
CA ALA A 86 17.34 0.21 -23.40
C ALA A 86 17.02 1.69 -23.17
N VAL A 87 17.40 2.25 -22.00
CA VAL A 87 16.97 3.62 -21.60
C VAL A 87 18.10 4.65 -21.60
N VAL A 88 19.37 4.26 -21.60
CA VAL A 88 20.48 5.23 -21.68
C VAL A 88 20.41 6.00 -23.01
N GLY A 89 20.45 7.34 -22.89
CA GLY A 89 20.25 8.24 -24.01
C GLY A 89 18.80 8.70 -24.18
N GLU A 90 17.81 7.99 -23.65
CA GLU A 90 16.40 8.41 -23.71
C GLU A 90 16.14 9.63 -22.83
N ASN A 91 15.02 10.31 -23.07
CA ASN A 91 14.63 11.52 -22.35
C ASN A 91 13.93 11.19 -21.04
N ALA A 92 14.57 11.44 -19.91
CA ALA A 92 14.00 11.18 -18.58
C ALA A 92 12.72 11.98 -18.25
N LEU A 93 12.37 13.00 -19.04
CA LEU A 93 11.13 13.76 -18.86
C LEU A 93 9.91 13.08 -19.51
N GLU A 94 10.12 12.00 -20.24
CA GLU A 94 9.07 11.26 -20.95
C GLU A 94 8.79 9.93 -20.24
N GLN A 95 8.26 10.00 -18.99
CA GLN A 95 8.08 8.84 -18.11
C GLN A 95 7.31 7.68 -18.79
N GLU A 96 6.18 7.96 -19.42
CA GLU A 96 5.38 6.93 -20.12
C GLU A 96 6.18 6.22 -21.21
N ARG A 97 6.99 6.98 -21.96
CA ARG A 97 7.86 6.41 -22.99
C ARG A 97 8.94 5.51 -22.38
N ILE A 98 9.56 5.94 -21.28
CA ILE A 98 10.56 5.13 -20.54
C ILE A 98 9.92 3.83 -20.06
N ASP A 99 8.78 3.91 -19.40
CA ASP A 99 8.08 2.73 -18.86
C ASP A 99 7.65 1.78 -19.99
N HIS A 100 7.21 2.32 -21.12
CA HIS A 100 6.91 1.52 -22.31
C HIS A 100 8.15 0.79 -22.86
N ILE A 101 9.30 1.45 -22.95
CA ILE A 101 10.57 0.85 -23.36
C ILE A 101 10.96 -0.29 -22.41
N LEU A 102 10.84 -0.08 -21.10
CA LEU A 102 11.14 -1.09 -20.07
C LEU A 102 10.23 -2.32 -20.23
N CYS A 103 8.92 -2.11 -20.42
CA CYS A 103 7.96 -3.20 -20.66
C CYS A 103 8.24 -3.95 -21.97
N GLN A 104 8.62 -3.23 -23.03
CA GLN A 104 9.00 -3.85 -24.31
C GLN A 104 10.28 -4.68 -24.21
N ALA A 105 11.25 -4.24 -23.39
CA ALA A 105 12.49 -4.98 -23.17
C ALA A 105 12.24 -6.32 -22.45
N ASP A 106 11.24 -6.39 -21.56
CA ASP A 106 10.79 -7.65 -20.95
C ASP A 106 9.99 -8.52 -21.94
N GLY A 107 9.04 -7.91 -22.65
CA GLY A 107 8.23 -8.56 -23.69
C GLY A 107 7.10 -9.44 -23.19
N THR A 108 6.86 -9.54 -21.86
CA THR A 108 5.76 -10.30 -21.26
C THR A 108 4.80 -9.40 -20.49
N GLU A 109 3.55 -9.82 -20.35
CA GLU A 109 2.54 -9.07 -19.59
C GLU A 109 2.86 -9.09 -18.09
N THR A 110 3.38 -10.21 -17.59
CA THR A 110 3.71 -10.43 -16.18
C THR A 110 5.12 -9.96 -15.79
N LYS A 111 5.90 -9.44 -16.73
CA LYS A 111 7.30 -8.99 -16.52
C LYS A 111 8.22 -10.10 -16.00
N GLU A 112 7.95 -11.36 -16.38
CA GLU A 112 8.67 -12.53 -15.87
C GLU A 112 10.10 -12.70 -16.39
N ASN A 113 10.43 -12.12 -17.55
CA ASN A 113 11.75 -12.28 -18.15
C ASN A 113 12.81 -11.49 -17.39
N LEU A 114 12.62 -10.20 -17.15
CA LEU A 114 13.56 -9.31 -16.47
C LEU A 114 13.21 -9.10 -14.99
N GLY A 115 11.93 -9.19 -14.65
CA GLY A 115 11.38 -9.03 -13.32
C GLY A 115 10.74 -7.68 -13.08
N ALA A 116 9.53 -7.68 -12.52
CA ALA A 116 8.82 -6.45 -12.14
C ALA A 116 9.63 -5.59 -11.15
N ASN A 117 10.39 -6.21 -10.27
CA ASN A 117 11.28 -5.51 -9.33
C ASN A 117 12.43 -4.77 -10.02
N ALA A 118 13.02 -5.32 -11.08
CA ALA A 118 14.05 -4.65 -11.88
C ALA A 118 13.47 -3.46 -12.65
N ILE A 119 12.34 -3.67 -13.32
CA ILE A 119 11.64 -2.67 -14.14
C ILE A 119 11.17 -1.51 -13.27
N LEU A 120 10.49 -1.79 -12.15
CA LEU A 120 9.99 -0.75 -11.25
C LEU A 120 11.12 0.09 -10.68
N GLY A 121 12.24 -0.53 -10.28
CA GLY A 121 13.39 0.19 -9.75
C GLY A 121 13.89 1.27 -10.72
N VAL A 122 14.01 0.95 -12.01
CA VAL A 122 14.39 1.92 -13.05
C VAL A 122 13.32 2.98 -13.24
N SER A 123 12.06 2.60 -13.37
CA SER A 123 10.92 3.51 -13.56
C SER A 123 10.86 4.59 -12.47
N LEU A 124 10.90 4.20 -11.19
CA LEU A 124 10.84 5.14 -10.06
C LEU A 124 12.11 6.01 -9.95
N ALA A 125 13.30 5.43 -10.21
CA ALA A 125 14.56 6.17 -10.16
C ALA A 125 14.63 7.24 -11.24
N VAL A 126 14.12 6.98 -12.45
CA VAL A 126 14.01 7.97 -13.54
C VAL A 126 13.12 9.13 -13.12
N ALA A 127 11.95 8.88 -12.56
CA ALA A 127 11.04 9.93 -12.09
C ALA A 127 11.70 10.84 -11.04
N ARG A 128 12.42 10.26 -10.06
CA ARG A 128 13.20 11.04 -9.08
C ARG A 128 14.33 11.83 -9.70
N ALA A 129 15.08 11.24 -10.63
CA ALA A 129 16.16 11.93 -11.32
C ALA A 129 15.64 13.15 -12.09
N ALA A 130 14.52 12.98 -12.80
CA ALA A 130 13.85 14.07 -13.53
C ALA A 130 13.37 15.18 -12.59
N ALA A 131 12.71 14.83 -11.48
CA ALA A 131 12.26 15.78 -10.47
C ALA A 131 13.44 16.60 -9.88
N ASN A 132 14.54 15.90 -9.53
CA ASN A 132 15.74 16.52 -9.00
C ASN A 132 16.40 17.47 -10.02
N ALA A 133 16.47 17.08 -11.29
CA ALA A 133 17.02 17.91 -12.36
C ALA A 133 16.20 19.18 -12.62
N LEU A 134 14.90 19.11 -12.41
CA LEU A 134 13.99 20.27 -12.51
C LEU A 134 13.91 21.09 -11.20
N HIS A 135 14.61 20.66 -10.14
CA HIS A 135 14.52 21.24 -8.80
C HIS A 135 13.10 21.29 -8.25
N LEU A 136 12.28 20.32 -8.61
CA LEU A 136 10.92 20.16 -8.13
C LEU A 136 10.84 19.06 -7.06
N PRO A 137 10.02 19.23 -6.01
CA PRO A 137 9.65 18.11 -5.15
C PRO A 137 8.98 17.02 -5.98
N LEU A 138 9.22 15.75 -5.63
CA LEU A 138 8.71 14.63 -6.41
C LEU A 138 7.17 14.66 -6.53
N TYR A 139 6.44 14.92 -5.43
CA TYR A 139 4.97 15.02 -5.48
C TYR A 139 4.47 16.09 -6.47
N GLN A 140 5.23 17.19 -6.63
CA GLN A 140 4.88 18.27 -7.53
C GLN A 140 5.24 17.95 -8.99
N TYR A 141 6.35 17.24 -9.19
CA TYR A 141 6.74 16.75 -10.51
C TYR A 141 5.71 15.76 -11.06
N LEU A 142 5.28 14.80 -10.22
CA LEU A 142 4.32 13.77 -10.63
C LEU A 142 2.89 14.30 -10.78
N GLY A 143 2.44 15.16 -9.85
CA GLY A 143 1.03 15.56 -9.77
C GLY A 143 0.73 16.98 -10.30
N GLY A 144 1.78 17.71 -10.74
CA GLY A 144 1.61 19.06 -11.30
C GLY A 144 1.37 20.15 -10.26
N CYS A 145 0.84 21.28 -10.71
CA CYS A 145 0.73 22.51 -9.89
C CYS A 145 -0.42 22.50 -8.86
N HIS A 146 -1.30 21.51 -8.87
CA HIS A 146 -2.49 21.45 -8.00
C HIS A 146 -2.42 20.36 -6.93
N THR A 147 -1.24 19.95 -6.52
CA THR A 147 -0.98 18.92 -5.53
C THR A 147 -0.96 19.49 -4.12
N SER A 148 -2.11 19.46 -3.43
CA SER A 148 -2.24 20.00 -2.07
C SER A 148 -3.03 19.10 -1.12
N ARG A 149 -3.53 17.96 -1.59
CA ARG A 149 -4.32 17.02 -0.79
C ARG A 149 -3.41 16.09 -0.01
N MET A 150 -3.39 16.27 1.31
CA MET A 150 -2.71 15.35 2.22
C MET A 150 -3.55 14.08 2.41
N PRO A 151 -2.93 12.89 2.37
CA PRO A 151 -3.67 11.65 2.60
C PRO A 151 -4.01 11.44 4.07
N VAL A 152 -5.17 10.84 4.35
CA VAL A 152 -5.49 10.29 5.66
C VAL A 152 -4.79 8.93 5.78
N PRO A 153 -3.97 8.73 6.84
CA PRO A 153 -3.30 7.45 7.02
C PRO A 153 -4.27 6.38 7.53
N MET A 154 -4.12 5.17 7.00
CA MET A 154 -4.69 3.92 7.49
C MET A 154 -3.58 3.18 8.22
N MET A 155 -3.51 3.34 9.55
CA MET A 155 -2.38 2.83 10.35
C MET A 155 -2.71 1.47 10.95
N ASN A 156 -2.06 0.41 10.47
CA ASN A 156 -2.20 -0.94 11.00
C ASN A 156 -1.57 -1.05 12.40
N ILE A 157 -2.39 -1.06 13.44
CA ILE A 157 -1.94 -1.08 14.85
C ILE A 157 -2.10 -2.43 15.54
N LEU A 158 -2.88 -3.36 14.95
CA LEU A 158 -3.05 -4.71 15.45
C LEU A 158 -3.14 -5.68 14.27
N ASN A 159 -2.38 -6.76 14.34
CA ASN A 159 -2.23 -7.76 13.29
C ASN A 159 -2.83 -9.10 13.70
N GLY A 160 -3.39 -9.81 12.73
CA GLY A 160 -3.75 -11.22 12.77
C GLY A 160 -3.39 -11.91 11.45
N GLY A 161 -4.09 -12.97 11.11
CA GLY A 161 -3.90 -13.70 9.87
C GLY A 161 -2.44 -14.07 9.59
N ARG A 162 -1.98 -13.88 8.36
CA ARG A 162 -0.57 -14.14 7.99
C ARG A 162 0.43 -13.11 8.52
N HIS A 163 -0.03 -11.94 8.96
CA HIS A 163 0.86 -10.90 9.49
C HIS A 163 1.26 -11.13 10.95
N ALA A 164 0.69 -12.16 11.60
CA ALA A 164 0.98 -12.52 12.99
C ALA A 164 0.85 -14.02 13.23
N ASP A 165 1.74 -14.58 14.03
CA ASP A 165 1.61 -15.95 14.54
C ASP A 165 0.74 -15.91 15.82
N ASN A 166 -0.58 -15.69 15.61
CA ASN A 166 -1.57 -15.58 16.68
C ASN A 166 -2.92 -16.22 16.31
N THR A 167 -3.97 -15.94 17.09
CA THR A 167 -5.30 -16.56 16.97
C THR A 167 -6.33 -15.66 16.27
N VAL A 168 -5.97 -14.49 15.80
CA VAL A 168 -6.89 -13.55 15.15
C VAL A 168 -6.96 -13.85 13.66
N ASP A 169 -8.16 -14.14 13.14
CA ASP A 169 -8.34 -14.58 11.76
C ASP A 169 -8.22 -13.46 10.72
N LEU A 170 -8.75 -12.25 10.99
CA LEU A 170 -8.60 -11.10 10.10
C LEU A 170 -7.19 -10.53 10.18
N GLN A 171 -6.64 -10.09 9.04
CA GLN A 171 -5.20 -9.81 8.91
C GLN A 171 -4.75 -8.48 9.54
N GLU A 172 -5.53 -7.40 9.37
CA GLU A 172 -5.13 -6.07 9.85
C GLU A 172 -6.30 -5.28 10.42
N PHE A 173 -6.00 -4.57 11.52
CA PHE A 173 -6.93 -3.61 12.14
C PHE A 173 -6.25 -2.24 12.18
N MET A 174 -6.82 -1.32 11.44
CA MET A 174 -6.25 -0.01 11.19
C MET A 174 -7.06 1.10 11.84
N ILE A 175 -6.39 2.15 12.28
CA ILE A 175 -7.01 3.41 12.70
C ILE A 175 -6.80 4.51 11.67
N MET A 176 -7.83 5.35 11.50
CA MET A 176 -7.85 6.46 10.56
C MET A 176 -8.26 7.76 11.28
N PRO A 177 -7.37 8.75 11.41
CA PRO A 177 -7.64 10.01 12.12
C PRO A 177 -8.46 10.99 11.25
N CYS A 178 -9.66 10.58 10.84
CA CYS A 178 -10.51 11.31 9.89
C CYS A 178 -11.05 12.63 10.44
N GLY A 179 -11.11 12.80 11.75
CA GLY A 179 -11.53 14.04 12.42
C GLY A 179 -10.39 15.04 12.66
N ALA A 180 -9.15 14.69 12.35
CA ALA A 180 -8.00 15.57 12.54
C ALA A 180 -8.07 16.79 11.61
N PRO A 181 -7.59 17.98 12.07
CA PRO A 181 -7.57 19.19 11.24
C PRO A 181 -6.37 19.24 10.28
N SER A 182 -5.35 18.42 10.46
CA SER A 182 -4.12 18.39 9.68
C SER A 182 -3.49 16.98 9.72
N PHE A 183 -2.60 16.68 8.78
CA PHE A 183 -1.86 15.42 8.79
C PHE A 183 -1.01 15.29 10.07
N ARG A 184 -0.27 16.35 10.44
CA ARG A 184 0.54 16.40 11.68
C ARG A 184 -0.30 16.05 12.93
N LYS A 185 -1.49 16.63 13.06
CA LYS A 185 -2.37 16.31 14.21
C LYS A 185 -2.86 14.86 14.12
N GLY A 186 -3.27 14.39 12.94
CA GLY A 186 -3.68 13.00 12.72
C GLY A 186 -2.57 12.01 13.10
N LEU A 187 -1.32 12.28 12.70
CA LEU A 187 -0.18 11.44 13.06
C LEU A 187 0.04 11.40 14.57
N SER A 188 -0.03 12.54 15.27
CA SER A 188 0.11 12.55 16.74
C SER A 188 -1.01 11.77 17.43
N MET A 189 -2.26 11.90 16.96
CA MET A 189 -3.39 11.12 17.48
C MET A 189 -3.14 9.62 17.36
N CYS A 190 -2.71 9.16 16.19
CA CYS A 190 -2.42 7.75 15.95
C CYS A 190 -1.27 7.23 16.83
N ALA A 191 -0.21 8.01 17.02
CA ALA A 191 0.91 7.64 17.89
C ALA A 191 0.46 7.53 19.37
N GLU A 192 -0.35 8.47 19.86
CA GLU A 192 -0.90 8.46 21.21
C GLU A 192 -1.80 7.23 21.43
N ILE A 193 -2.67 6.91 20.46
CA ILE A 193 -3.53 5.71 20.51
C ILE A 193 -2.68 4.43 20.47
N TYR A 194 -1.66 4.36 19.61
CA TYR A 194 -0.77 3.22 19.51
C TYR A 194 -0.05 2.93 20.85
N HIS A 195 0.47 3.97 21.50
CA HIS A 195 1.10 3.81 22.83
C HIS A 195 0.10 3.46 23.92
N THR A 196 -1.13 3.97 23.87
CA THR A 196 -2.21 3.61 24.78
C THR A 196 -2.62 2.15 24.60
N LEU A 197 -2.73 1.67 23.35
CA LEU A 197 -2.99 0.26 23.06
C LEU A 197 -1.87 -0.64 23.61
N LYS A 198 -0.60 -0.23 23.45
CA LYS A 198 0.54 -0.96 24.03
C LYS A 198 0.42 -1.12 25.54
N GLN A 199 0.00 -0.06 26.23
CA GLN A 199 -0.18 -0.10 27.68
C GLN A 199 -1.34 -1.04 28.06
N LEU A 200 -2.48 -0.96 27.36
CA LEU A 200 -3.64 -1.83 27.58
C LEU A 200 -3.28 -3.31 27.43
N LEU A 201 -2.59 -3.65 26.35
CA LEU A 201 -2.13 -5.02 26.09
C LEU A 201 -1.24 -5.53 27.24
N LYS A 202 -0.30 -4.71 27.73
CA LYS A 202 0.55 -5.06 28.88
C LYS A 202 -0.26 -5.26 30.18
N GLU A 203 -1.21 -4.37 30.45
CA GLU A 203 -2.07 -4.46 31.64
C GLU A 203 -2.91 -5.74 31.66
N GLN A 204 -3.28 -6.25 30.48
CA GLN A 204 -4.02 -7.49 30.30
C GLN A 204 -3.11 -8.74 30.16
N GLY A 205 -1.80 -8.56 30.20
CA GLY A 205 -0.84 -9.67 30.10
C GLY A 205 -0.57 -10.17 28.68
N HIS A 206 -1.02 -9.44 27.65
CA HIS A 206 -0.79 -9.78 26.25
C HIS A 206 0.61 -9.39 25.78
N SER A 207 1.07 -10.06 24.71
CA SER A 207 2.31 -9.70 24.01
C SER A 207 2.19 -8.31 23.38
N THR A 208 3.28 -7.54 23.45
CA THR A 208 3.45 -6.27 22.71
C THR A 208 4.54 -6.37 21.65
N SER A 209 4.85 -7.57 21.20
CA SER A 209 5.65 -7.80 20.00
C SER A 209 4.89 -7.29 18.78
N VAL A 210 5.65 -6.81 17.79
CA VAL A 210 5.07 -6.23 16.57
C VAL A 210 5.35 -7.11 15.37
N GLY A 211 4.38 -7.17 14.46
CA GLY A 211 4.53 -7.82 13.16
C GLY A 211 5.37 -7.00 12.18
N ASP A 212 5.43 -7.46 10.93
CA ASP A 212 6.24 -6.86 9.86
C ASP A 212 5.87 -5.40 9.58
N GLU A 213 4.63 -5.01 9.79
CA GLU A 213 4.12 -3.67 9.56
C GLU A 213 4.08 -2.77 10.81
N GLY A 214 4.58 -3.27 11.93
CA GLY A 214 4.69 -2.52 13.18
C GLY A 214 3.46 -2.55 14.09
N GLY A 215 2.34 -3.16 13.66
CA GLY A 215 1.18 -3.42 14.50
C GLY A 215 1.45 -4.51 15.55
N PHE A 216 0.78 -4.45 16.71
CA PHE A 216 0.90 -5.49 17.75
C PHE A 216 0.28 -6.81 17.28
N ALA A 217 0.83 -7.92 17.76
CA ALA A 217 0.40 -9.27 17.40
C ALA A 217 0.05 -10.08 18.67
N PRO A 218 -0.97 -9.68 19.47
CA PRO A 218 -1.38 -10.43 20.64
C PRO A 218 -2.23 -11.65 20.26
N ASP A 219 -2.24 -12.67 21.13
CA ASP A 219 -3.25 -13.70 21.10
C ASP A 219 -4.55 -13.17 21.68
N LEU A 220 -5.58 -13.05 20.85
CA LEU A 220 -6.91 -12.60 21.23
C LEU A 220 -7.94 -13.66 20.87
N LYS A 221 -9.11 -13.54 21.48
CA LYS A 221 -10.18 -14.53 21.31
C LYS A 221 -10.73 -14.54 19.87
N ASP A 222 -10.98 -13.35 19.32
CA ASP A 222 -11.59 -13.16 18.00
C ASP A 222 -11.36 -11.72 17.52
N SER A 223 -11.88 -11.40 16.34
CA SER A 223 -11.81 -10.04 15.77
C SER A 223 -12.62 -9.02 16.57
N ASP A 224 -13.66 -9.46 17.28
CA ASP A 224 -14.47 -8.59 18.14
C ASP A 224 -13.66 -8.05 19.31
N GLU A 225 -12.87 -8.90 19.96
CA GLU A 225 -11.97 -8.48 21.04
C GLU A 225 -10.89 -7.51 20.54
N ALA A 226 -10.34 -7.74 19.35
CA ALA A 226 -9.39 -6.84 18.71
C ALA A 226 -9.99 -5.44 18.49
N LEU A 227 -11.18 -5.36 17.92
CA LEU A 227 -11.91 -4.11 17.70
C LEU A 227 -12.28 -3.41 19.02
N GLN A 228 -12.69 -4.16 20.04
CA GLN A 228 -13.00 -3.62 21.35
C GLN A 228 -11.78 -3.00 22.03
N LEU A 229 -10.61 -3.64 21.91
CA LEU A 229 -9.35 -3.12 22.43
C LEU A 229 -8.96 -1.82 21.74
N ILE A 230 -9.11 -1.74 20.41
CA ILE A 230 -8.83 -0.53 19.64
C ILE A 230 -9.77 0.62 20.07
N VAL A 231 -11.08 0.37 20.15
CA VAL A 231 -12.06 1.37 20.61
C VAL A 231 -11.70 1.86 22.02
N THR A 232 -11.34 0.94 22.92
CA THR A 232 -10.91 1.28 24.28
C THR A 232 -9.63 2.13 24.27
N ALA A 233 -8.66 1.81 23.40
CA ALA A 233 -7.43 2.57 23.27
C ALA A 233 -7.69 3.99 22.77
N VAL A 234 -8.57 4.15 21.75
CA VAL A 234 -9.00 5.46 21.24
C VAL A 234 -9.62 6.31 22.34
N GLN A 235 -10.56 5.74 23.11
CA GLN A 235 -11.24 6.44 24.22
C GLN A 235 -10.28 6.81 25.36
N LYS A 236 -9.40 5.89 25.77
CA LYS A 236 -8.40 6.15 26.83
C LYS A 236 -7.34 7.17 26.39
N ALA A 237 -7.04 7.27 25.10
CA ALA A 237 -6.19 8.32 24.53
C ALA A 237 -6.89 9.69 24.47
N GLY A 238 -8.17 9.78 24.83
CA GLY A 238 -8.94 11.03 24.87
C GLY A 238 -9.62 11.40 23.55
N TYR A 239 -9.77 10.46 22.63
CA TYR A 239 -10.43 10.66 21.35
C TYR A 239 -11.77 9.93 21.25
N THR A 240 -12.65 10.40 20.36
CA THR A 240 -14.00 9.85 20.18
C THR A 240 -14.01 8.90 18.96
N PRO A 241 -14.21 7.57 19.18
CA PRO A 241 -14.41 6.64 18.08
C PRO A 241 -15.62 7.05 17.21
N GLY A 242 -15.47 6.96 15.88
CA GLY A 242 -16.52 7.32 14.93
C GLY A 242 -16.60 8.83 14.62
N ASN A 243 -15.91 9.68 15.38
CA ASN A 243 -15.84 11.11 15.12
C ASN A 243 -14.40 11.57 14.83
N ASP A 244 -13.50 11.37 15.78
CA ASP A 244 -12.09 11.76 15.63
C ASP A 244 -11.31 10.69 14.86
N VAL A 245 -11.59 9.42 15.19
CA VAL A 245 -10.89 8.25 14.64
C VAL A 245 -11.91 7.22 14.17
N MET A 246 -11.75 6.76 12.94
CA MET A 246 -12.47 5.66 12.33
C MET A 246 -11.59 4.40 12.31
N ILE A 247 -12.21 3.25 12.07
CA ILE A 247 -11.53 1.96 11.94
C ILE A 247 -11.60 1.48 10.49
N ALA A 248 -10.52 0.87 10.01
CA ALA A 248 -10.50 0.11 8.77
C ALA A 248 -9.97 -1.30 9.08
N ILE A 249 -10.44 -2.29 8.35
CA ILE A 249 -9.97 -3.67 8.44
C ILE A 249 -9.47 -4.15 7.08
N ASP A 250 -8.48 -5.03 7.11
CA ASP A 250 -8.08 -5.87 5.97
C ASP A 250 -8.34 -7.32 6.37
N ALA A 251 -9.26 -7.95 5.67
CA ALA A 251 -9.67 -9.31 5.98
C ALA A 251 -8.75 -10.34 5.34
N ALA A 252 -8.11 -10.01 4.20
CA ALA A 252 -7.34 -10.93 3.37
C ALA A 252 -8.08 -12.28 3.17
N ALA A 253 -9.37 -12.19 2.82
CA ALA A 253 -10.29 -13.33 2.89
C ALA A 253 -9.93 -14.48 1.94
N SER A 254 -9.14 -14.24 0.89
CA SER A 254 -8.59 -15.30 0.04
C SER A 254 -7.77 -16.31 0.84
N GLU A 255 -7.11 -15.89 1.94
CA GLU A 255 -6.33 -16.76 2.82
C GLU A 255 -7.20 -17.67 3.70
N LEU A 256 -8.45 -17.31 3.91
CA LEU A 256 -9.43 -18.10 4.67
C LEU A 256 -10.28 -19.02 3.77
N TYR A 257 -10.18 -18.83 2.44
CA TYR A 257 -11.07 -19.47 1.49
C TYR A 257 -10.68 -20.93 1.17
N GLU A 258 -11.63 -21.85 1.39
CA GLU A 258 -11.52 -23.25 0.99
C GLU A 258 -12.28 -23.49 -0.34
N GLU A 259 -11.56 -23.45 -1.46
CA GLU A 259 -12.13 -23.60 -2.82
C GLU A 259 -12.99 -24.86 -2.97
N SER A 260 -12.55 -25.99 -2.38
CA SER A 260 -13.25 -27.27 -2.49
C SER A 260 -14.67 -27.28 -1.89
N ARG A 261 -14.95 -26.35 -0.97
CA ARG A 261 -16.23 -26.23 -0.25
C ARG A 261 -16.96 -24.95 -0.54
N ASN A 262 -16.31 -24.00 -1.19
CA ASN A 262 -16.82 -22.65 -1.43
C ASN A 262 -17.22 -21.94 -0.13
N VAL A 263 -16.34 -21.99 0.89
CA VAL A 263 -16.54 -21.39 2.21
C VAL A 263 -15.25 -20.78 2.74
N TYR A 264 -15.38 -19.89 3.72
CA TYR A 264 -14.27 -19.28 4.45
C TYR A 264 -14.12 -19.98 5.81
N TYR A 265 -12.95 -20.53 6.08
CA TYR A 265 -12.60 -21.20 7.33
C TYR A 265 -11.93 -20.23 8.29
N PHE A 266 -12.43 -20.14 9.51
CA PHE A 266 -11.91 -19.30 10.58
C PHE A 266 -11.17 -20.16 11.62
N PRO A 267 -9.85 -20.41 11.45
CA PRO A 267 -9.10 -21.31 12.33
C PRO A 267 -8.98 -20.79 13.76
N GLY A 268 -8.85 -19.46 13.95
CA GLY A 268 -8.75 -18.83 15.25
C GLY A 268 -10.05 -18.96 16.05
N GLU A 269 -11.16 -18.52 15.47
CA GLU A 269 -12.48 -18.68 16.09
C GLU A 269 -12.80 -20.16 16.35
N SER A 270 -12.42 -21.06 15.45
CA SER A 270 -12.63 -22.50 15.62
C SER A 270 -11.88 -23.05 16.82
N ARG A 271 -10.64 -22.67 17.01
CA ARG A 271 -9.82 -23.04 18.17
C ARG A 271 -10.42 -22.56 19.47
N GLN A 272 -10.87 -21.29 19.50
CA GLN A 272 -11.42 -20.66 20.69
C GLN A 272 -12.80 -21.23 21.09
N SER A 273 -13.68 -21.44 20.11
CA SER A 273 -15.03 -21.95 20.34
C SER A 273 -15.09 -23.47 20.56
N GLY A 274 -14.05 -24.22 20.17
CA GLY A 274 -14.02 -25.67 20.15
C GLY A 274 -14.94 -26.29 19.06
N LYS A 275 -15.42 -25.47 18.11
CA LYS A 275 -16.25 -25.89 16.98
C LYS A 275 -15.64 -25.34 15.69
N THR A 276 -15.73 -26.09 14.61
CA THR A 276 -15.30 -25.60 13.30
C THR A 276 -16.21 -24.48 12.82
N VAL A 277 -15.64 -23.31 12.55
CA VAL A 277 -16.36 -22.12 12.08
C VAL A 277 -16.09 -21.94 10.59
N PHE A 278 -17.14 -22.08 9.80
CA PHE A 278 -17.15 -21.78 8.37
C PHE A 278 -18.18 -20.70 8.10
N ARG A 279 -17.95 -19.90 7.07
CA ARG A 279 -18.90 -18.93 6.52
C ARG A 279 -18.93 -19.07 5.00
N ASP A 280 -20.11 -19.06 4.41
CA ASP A 280 -20.27 -18.84 2.98
C ASP A 280 -20.22 -17.33 2.65
N THR A 281 -20.34 -16.96 1.38
CA THR A 281 -20.31 -15.57 0.93
C THR A 281 -21.38 -14.72 1.61
N ALA A 282 -22.61 -15.23 1.75
CA ALA A 282 -23.69 -14.48 2.40
C ALA A 282 -23.46 -14.32 3.91
N GLU A 283 -22.94 -15.35 4.56
CA GLU A 283 -22.56 -15.31 5.97
C GLU A 283 -21.36 -14.39 6.22
N MET A 284 -20.42 -14.27 5.27
CA MET A 284 -19.34 -13.26 5.34
C MET A 284 -19.89 -11.83 5.27
N VAL A 285 -20.82 -11.57 4.36
CA VAL A 285 -21.47 -10.24 4.26
C VAL A 285 -22.21 -9.91 5.55
N ALA A 286 -22.97 -10.84 6.11
CA ALA A 286 -23.67 -10.66 7.39
C ALA A 286 -22.69 -10.42 8.56
N TYR A 287 -21.59 -11.15 8.60
CA TYR A 287 -20.52 -10.95 9.59
C TYR A 287 -19.94 -9.53 9.56
N TYR A 288 -19.64 -9.01 8.35
CA TYR A 288 -19.18 -7.63 8.23
C TYR A 288 -20.27 -6.61 8.61
N GLU A 289 -21.52 -6.88 8.28
CA GLU A 289 -22.63 -6.02 8.67
C GLU A 289 -22.75 -5.89 10.19
N GLU A 290 -22.67 -7.00 10.94
CA GLU A 290 -22.64 -6.99 12.41
C GLU A 290 -21.46 -6.16 12.95
N LEU A 291 -20.27 -6.31 12.37
CA LEU A 291 -19.11 -5.54 12.80
C LEU A 291 -19.27 -4.03 12.53
N ILE A 292 -19.83 -3.65 11.38
CA ILE A 292 -20.10 -2.25 11.00
C ILE A 292 -21.13 -1.62 11.93
N GLU A 293 -22.14 -2.37 12.36
CA GLU A 293 -23.15 -1.87 13.32
C GLU A 293 -22.59 -1.64 14.71
N LYS A 294 -21.64 -2.46 15.12
CA LYS A 294 -21.06 -2.43 16.45
C LYS A 294 -19.88 -1.46 16.58
N TYR A 295 -19.11 -1.29 15.53
CA TYR A 295 -17.87 -0.52 15.53
C TYR A 295 -17.85 0.56 14.46
N PRO A 296 -17.09 1.66 14.62
CA PRO A 296 -17.01 2.74 13.63
C PRO A 296 -16.11 2.35 12.43
N ILE A 297 -16.40 1.22 11.79
CA ILE A 297 -15.69 0.72 10.62
C ILE A 297 -16.18 1.50 9.39
N VAL A 298 -15.24 2.04 8.62
CA VAL A 298 -15.49 2.82 7.41
C VAL A 298 -14.87 2.22 6.17
N SER A 299 -14.02 1.19 6.32
CA SER A 299 -13.33 0.52 5.21
C SER A 299 -13.08 -0.94 5.50
N ILE A 300 -13.35 -1.80 4.51
CA ILE A 300 -13.05 -3.23 4.51
C ILE A 300 -12.26 -3.52 3.24
N GLU A 301 -11.06 -4.08 3.41
CA GLU A 301 -10.17 -4.50 2.34
C GLU A 301 -10.24 -6.02 2.21
N ASP A 302 -10.27 -6.49 0.97
CA ASP A 302 -10.29 -7.91 0.58
C ASP A 302 -11.24 -8.78 1.42
N GLY A 303 -12.48 -8.30 1.53
CA GLY A 303 -13.52 -8.93 2.33
C GLY A 303 -14.00 -10.30 1.80
N LEU A 304 -13.70 -10.63 0.56
CA LEU A 304 -14.00 -11.90 -0.10
C LEU A 304 -12.84 -12.37 -0.96
N CYS A 305 -12.88 -13.62 -1.41
CA CYS A 305 -11.86 -14.19 -2.30
C CYS A 305 -11.70 -13.37 -3.59
N GLU A 306 -10.46 -13.24 -4.06
CA GLU A 306 -10.04 -12.43 -5.23
C GLU A 306 -10.67 -12.89 -6.56
N ASP A 307 -11.18 -14.12 -6.64
CA ASP A 307 -11.84 -14.67 -7.82
C ASP A 307 -13.38 -14.61 -7.73
N ASP A 308 -13.98 -14.27 -6.56
CA ASP A 308 -15.43 -14.24 -6.35
C ASP A 308 -16.07 -12.88 -6.72
N PHE A 309 -16.00 -12.50 -7.99
CA PHE A 309 -16.60 -11.24 -8.47
C PHE A 309 -18.11 -11.12 -8.21
N GLU A 310 -18.84 -12.24 -8.22
CA GLU A 310 -20.29 -12.22 -7.95
C GLU A 310 -20.57 -11.96 -6.46
N GLY A 311 -19.82 -12.62 -5.56
CA GLY A 311 -19.90 -12.34 -4.13
C GLY A 311 -19.49 -10.89 -3.80
N TRP A 312 -18.44 -10.40 -4.43
CA TRP A 312 -18.03 -8.99 -4.29
C TRP A 312 -19.13 -8.01 -4.73
N LYS A 313 -19.86 -8.32 -5.81
CA LYS A 313 -21.01 -7.53 -6.23
C LYS A 313 -22.09 -7.53 -5.17
N GLN A 314 -22.47 -8.72 -4.66
CA GLN A 314 -23.46 -8.84 -3.57
C GLN A 314 -23.03 -8.05 -2.33
N MET A 315 -21.77 -8.15 -1.91
CA MET A 315 -21.22 -7.38 -0.80
C MET A 315 -21.30 -5.88 -1.08
N THR A 316 -21.01 -5.46 -2.32
CA THR A 316 -21.06 -4.04 -2.70
C THR A 316 -22.48 -3.48 -2.67
N GLU A 317 -23.44 -4.25 -3.16
CA GLU A 317 -24.87 -3.90 -3.10
C GLU A 317 -25.37 -3.78 -1.65
N ALA A 318 -24.90 -4.65 -0.74
CA ALA A 318 -25.32 -4.66 0.66
C ALA A 318 -24.63 -3.56 1.51
N LEU A 319 -23.33 -3.35 1.34
CA LEU A 319 -22.50 -2.57 2.25
C LEU A 319 -21.87 -1.31 1.64
N GLY A 320 -21.79 -1.22 0.30
CA GLY A 320 -21.02 -0.19 -0.41
C GLY A 320 -21.47 1.27 -0.19
N ASP A 321 -22.74 1.50 0.18
CA ASP A 321 -23.24 2.82 0.56
C ASP A 321 -22.84 3.25 1.98
N ARG A 322 -22.47 2.29 2.83
CA ARG A 322 -22.12 2.46 4.26
C ARG A 322 -20.62 2.54 4.48
N VAL A 323 -19.84 1.73 3.75
CA VAL A 323 -18.39 1.59 3.93
C VAL A 323 -17.65 1.59 2.60
N GLN A 324 -16.37 1.88 2.66
CA GLN A 324 -15.44 1.66 1.57
C GLN A 324 -15.10 0.17 1.48
N LEU A 325 -15.23 -0.39 0.30
CA LEU A 325 -14.85 -1.76 -0.03
C LEU A 325 -13.63 -1.69 -0.96
N VAL A 326 -12.47 -2.11 -0.45
CA VAL A 326 -11.18 -1.97 -1.15
C VAL A 326 -10.81 -3.32 -1.76
N GLY A 327 -10.55 -3.34 -3.06
CA GLY A 327 -9.93 -4.50 -3.71
C GLY A 327 -8.41 -4.31 -3.74
N ASP A 328 -7.66 -5.19 -3.07
CA ASP A 328 -6.22 -5.39 -3.19
C ASP A 328 -5.93 -6.55 -4.13
N ASP A 329 -6.00 -7.79 -3.65
CA ASP A 329 -5.80 -8.99 -4.49
C ASP A 329 -6.87 -9.12 -5.58
N LEU A 330 -8.07 -8.59 -5.36
CA LEU A 330 -9.12 -8.48 -6.36
C LEU A 330 -8.64 -7.76 -7.63
N PHE A 331 -7.88 -6.67 -7.51
CA PHE A 331 -7.50 -5.80 -8.63
C PHE A 331 -6.01 -5.82 -8.95
N VAL A 332 -5.14 -6.12 -7.98
CA VAL A 332 -3.67 -6.13 -8.09
C VAL A 332 -3.09 -4.94 -8.86
N THR A 333 -3.64 -3.74 -8.64
CA THR A 333 -3.25 -2.51 -9.35
C THR A 333 -3.36 -2.62 -10.88
N ASN A 334 -4.09 -3.62 -11.42
CA ASN A 334 -4.17 -3.93 -12.84
C ASN A 334 -5.42 -3.30 -13.46
N VAL A 335 -5.22 -2.42 -14.47
CA VAL A 335 -6.31 -1.69 -15.15
C VAL A 335 -7.35 -2.60 -15.79
N ARG A 336 -6.98 -3.81 -16.26
CA ARG A 336 -7.94 -4.74 -16.88
C ARG A 336 -8.86 -5.35 -15.82
N ARG A 337 -8.30 -5.82 -14.68
CA ARG A 337 -9.09 -6.33 -13.55
C ARG A 337 -9.96 -5.23 -12.95
N LEU A 338 -9.40 -4.03 -12.76
CA LEU A 338 -10.13 -2.87 -12.27
C LEU A 338 -11.28 -2.49 -13.21
N SER A 339 -11.05 -2.44 -14.52
CA SER A 339 -12.10 -2.17 -15.52
C SER A 339 -13.22 -3.21 -15.47
N CYS A 340 -12.88 -4.49 -15.30
CA CYS A 340 -13.86 -5.55 -15.13
C CYS A 340 -14.70 -5.34 -13.86
N GLY A 341 -14.05 -5.07 -12.72
CA GLY A 341 -14.74 -4.79 -11.46
C GLY A 341 -15.66 -3.59 -11.52
N ILE A 342 -15.22 -2.49 -12.13
CA ILE A 342 -16.04 -1.30 -12.36
C ILE A 342 -17.29 -1.64 -13.20
N ALA A 343 -17.11 -2.40 -14.28
CA ALA A 343 -18.22 -2.80 -15.16
C ALA A 343 -19.24 -3.72 -14.46
N LEU A 344 -18.79 -4.55 -13.53
CA LEU A 344 -19.64 -5.46 -12.75
C LEU A 344 -20.23 -4.80 -11.49
N GLY A 345 -19.74 -3.63 -11.08
CA GLY A 345 -20.16 -2.96 -9.86
C GLY A 345 -19.60 -3.62 -8.60
N THR A 346 -18.37 -4.15 -8.66
CA THR A 346 -17.68 -4.80 -7.53
C THR A 346 -16.73 -3.84 -6.85
N ALA A 347 -16.75 -3.78 -5.51
CA ALA A 347 -15.99 -2.84 -4.70
C ALA A 347 -16.38 -1.35 -4.96
N ASN A 348 -15.72 -0.42 -4.30
CA ASN A 348 -15.84 1.03 -4.53
C ASN A 348 -14.51 1.77 -4.28
N ALA A 349 -13.44 1.00 -4.07
CA ALA A 349 -12.08 1.51 -3.92
C ALA A 349 -11.07 0.46 -4.38
N VAL A 350 -9.87 0.92 -4.71
CA VAL A 350 -8.74 0.08 -5.12
C VAL A 350 -7.51 0.39 -4.28
N LEU A 351 -6.78 -0.65 -3.88
CA LEU A 351 -5.45 -0.50 -3.32
C LEU A 351 -4.42 -0.39 -4.44
N ILE A 352 -3.50 0.53 -4.32
CA ILE A 352 -2.46 0.80 -5.33
C ILE A 352 -1.10 0.43 -4.75
N LYS A 353 -0.53 -0.65 -5.25
CA LYS A 353 0.80 -1.15 -4.93
C LYS A 353 1.65 -1.13 -6.20
N VAL A 354 2.58 -0.18 -6.31
CA VAL A 354 3.36 0.03 -7.55
C VAL A 354 4.10 -1.23 -8.03
N ASN A 355 4.52 -2.10 -7.10
CA ASN A 355 5.23 -3.32 -7.46
C ASN A 355 4.32 -4.46 -7.97
N GLN A 356 3.00 -4.42 -7.71
CA GLN A 356 2.05 -5.38 -8.25
C GLN A 356 1.90 -5.28 -9.76
N ILE A 357 2.19 -4.10 -10.33
CA ILE A 357 2.09 -3.85 -11.77
C ILE A 357 3.46 -3.61 -12.43
N GLY A 358 4.41 -2.98 -11.73
CA GLY A 358 5.82 -2.93 -12.09
C GLY A 358 6.31 -1.70 -12.83
N THR A 359 5.46 -0.69 -13.13
CA THR A 359 5.88 0.64 -13.57
C THR A 359 5.07 1.75 -12.91
N LEU A 360 5.64 2.96 -12.87
CA LEU A 360 4.95 4.14 -12.35
C LEU A 360 3.76 4.52 -13.23
N SER A 361 3.91 4.48 -14.56
CA SER A 361 2.85 4.87 -15.51
C SER A 361 1.64 3.95 -15.38
N GLU A 362 1.82 2.63 -15.35
CA GLU A 362 0.71 1.69 -15.16
C GLU A 362 -0.01 1.88 -13.81
N ALA A 363 0.75 2.20 -12.74
CA ALA A 363 0.15 2.50 -11.44
C ALA A 363 -0.67 3.81 -11.46
N LEU A 364 -0.18 4.85 -12.16
CA LEU A 364 -0.90 6.10 -12.35
C LEU A 364 -2.17 5.89 -13.18
N ASP A 365 -2.13 5.07 -14.24
CA ASP A 365 -3.30 4.70 -15.05
C ASP A 365 -4.39 4.03 -14.20
N ALA A 366 -4.00 3.13 -13.28
CA ALA A 366 -4.94 2.50 -12.36
C ALA A 366 -5.59 3.52 -11.40
N VAL A 367 -4.82 4.48 -10.87
CA VAL A 367 -5.35 5.57 -10.04
C VAL A 367 -6.33 6.43 -10.84
N GLU A 368 -5.96 6.83 -12.05
CA GLU A 368 -6.79 7.67 -12.90
C GLU A 368 -8.11 6.97 -13.27
N MET A 369 -8.03 5.69 -13.67
CA MET A 369 -9.21 4.88 -13.99
C MET A 369 -10.16 4.79 -12.78
N ALA A 370 -9.64 4.49 -11.59
CA ALA A 370 -10.42 4.42 -10.36
C ALA A 370 -11.15 5.75 -10.08
N GLN A 371 -10.39 6.86 -10.09
CA GLN A 371 -10.94 8.18 -9.79
C GLN A 371 -12.00 8.63 -10.81
N ARG A 372 -11.81 8.35 -12.09
CA ARG A 372 -12.79 8.65 -13.15
C ARG A 372 -14.07 7.83 -13.01
N ALA A 373 -13.98 6.62 -12.47
CA ALA A 373 -15.13 5.77 -12.21
C ALA A 373 -15.83 6.09 -10.88
N GLY A 374 -15.32 7.06 -10.10
CA GLY A 374 -15.84 7.39 -8.77
C GLY A 374 -15.36 6.45 -7.65
N TYR A 375 -14.43 5.56 -7.95
CA TYR A 375 -13.74 4.73 -6.94
C TYR A 375 -12.72 5.57 -6.19
N ARG A 376 -12.46 5.21 -4.94
CA ARG A 376 -11.33 5.76 -4.19
C ARG A 376 -10.08 4.97 -4.49
N ALA A 377 -8.93 5.64 -4.47
CA ALA A 377 -7.64 4.98 -4.50
C ALA A 377 -6.98 5.10 -3.13
N VAL A 378 -6.30 4.04 -2.68
CA VAL A 378 -5.48 4.01 -1.47
C VAL A 378 -4.07 3.66 -1.88
N ILE A 379 -3.11 4.56 -1.67
CA ILE A 379 -1.71 4.28 -1.95
C ILE A 379 -1.15 3.41 -0.84
N SER A 380 -0.55 2.27 -1.18
CA SER A 380 -0.18 1.26 -0.21
C SER A 380 1.30 0.84 -0.30
N HIS A 381 1.85 0.55 0.87
CA HIS A 381 3.12 -0.14 1.05
C HIS A 381 3.01 -1.64 0.76
N ARG A 382 4.12 -2.36 1.02
CA ARG A 382 4.13 -3.82 1.14
C ARG A 382 4.64 -4.24 2.53
N SER A 383 4.46 -5.52 2.88
CA SER A 383 4.97 -6.08 4.14
C SER A 383 6.50 -5.99 4.25
N GLY A 384 7.23 -6.26 3.16
CA GLY A 384 8.67 -6.00 3.05
C GLY A 384 8.92 -4.62 2.43
N GLU A 385 9.33 -3.68 3.25
CA GLU A 385 9.61 -2.29 2.88
C GLU A 385 11.08 -1.93 3.06
N THR A 386 11.42 -0.76 2.55
CA THR A 386 12.71 -0.11 2.74
C THR A 386 12.49 1.30 3.29
N GLU A 387 13.57 2.04 3.54
CA GLU A 387 13.50 3.45 3.95
C GLU A 387 13.05 4.41 2.83
N ASP A 388 12.82 3.90 1.61
CA ASP A 388 12.32 4.69 0.47
C ASP A 388 10.95 5.31 0.78
N ASP A 389 10.81 6.60 0.54
CA ASP A 389 9.62 7.39 0.86
C ASP A 389 8.77 7.79 -0.37
N PHE A 390 9.03 7.18 -1.54
CA PHE A 390 8.35 7.48 -2.81
C PHE A 390 6.83 7.45 -2.68
N LEU A 391 6.28 6.50 -1.91
CA LEU A 391 4.84 6.35 -1.72
C LEU A 391 4.18 7.57 -1.08
N ALA A 392 4.88 8.29 -0.22
CA ALA A 392 4.36 9.51 0.40
C ALA A 392 4.16 10.62 -0.64
N ASP A 393 5.16 10.81 -1.51
CA ASP A 393 5.06 11.76 -2.62
C ASP A 393 3.98 11.33 -3.62
N LEU A 394 3.88 10.03 -3.95
CA LEU A 394 2.87 9.48 -4.85
C LEU A 394 1.44 9.71 -4.32
N ALA A 395 1.20 9.52 -3.02
CA ALA A 395 -0.10 9.72 -2.41
C ALA A 395 -0.58 11.18 -2.50
N VAL A 396 0.35 12.14 -2.36
CA VAL A 396 0.05 13.57 -2.51
C VAL A 396 -0.09 13.94 -3.98
N ALA A 397 0.78 13.42 -4.86
CA ALA A 397 0.79 13.67 -6.29
C ALA A 397 -0.54 13.29 -6.96
N THR A 398 -1.04 12.09 -6.66
CA THR A 398 -2.28 11.55 -7.23
C THR A 398 -3.55 12.14 -6.61
N GLY A 399 -3.43 12.83 -5.47
CA GLY A 399 -4.58 13.30 -4.70
C GLY A 399 -5.49 12.15 -4.23
N ALA A 400 -4.96 10.93 -4.07
CA ALA A 400 -5.69 9.74 -3.63
C ALA A 400 -6.45 9.98 -2.31
N GLY A 401 -5.84 10.75 -1.41
CA GLY A 401 -6.48 11.16 -0.16
C GLY A 401 -6.42 10.12 0.95
N GLN A 402 -5.83 8.96 0.69
CA GLN A 402 -5.60 7.88 1.64
C GLN A 402 -4.24 7.22 1.38
N ILE A 403 -3.58 6.79 2.46
CA ILE A 403 -2.33 6.02 2.40
C ILE A 403 -2.34 4.92 3.46
N LYS A 404 -2.02 3.69 3.07
CA LYS A 404 -1.84 2.52 3.93
C LYS A 404 -0.35 2.21 3.98
N THR A 405 0.33 2.51 5.11
CA THR A 405 1.78 2.31 5.21
C THR A 405 2.25 1.89 6.61
N GLY A 406 1.45 1.02 7.26
CA GLY A 406 1.76 0.38 8.52
C GLY A 406 1.49 1.23 9.75
N ALA A 407 1.95 0.75 10.91
CA ALA A 407 1.84 1.43 12.20
C ALA A 407 2.80 2.62 12.32
N PRO A 408 2.62 3.53 13.30
CA PRO A 408 3.61 4.56 13.63
C PRO A 408 4.79 3.94 14.42
N CYS A 409 5.34 2.87 13.89
CA CYS A 409 6.40 2.04 14.44
C CYS A 409 7.21 1.44 13.30
N ARG A 410 8.50 1.11 13.53
CA ARG A 410 9.48 0.66 12.53
C ARG A 410 9.87 1.78 11.55
N SER A 411 11.18 1.93 11.33
CA SER A 411 11.75 3.10 10.62
C SER A 411 11.28 3.20 9.18
N GLU A 412 11.13 2.06 8.50
CA GLU A 412 10.70 1.99 7.10
C GLU A 412 9.24 2.46 6.91
N ARG A 413 8.39 2.32 7.92
CA ARG A 413 7.01 2.86 7.93
C ARG A 413 7.04 4.35 8.23
N ASN A 414 7.75 4.72 9.30
CA ASN A 414 7.89 6.12 9.72
C ASN A 414 8.57 6.99 8.66
N ALA A 415 9.42 6.45 7.79
CA ALA A 415 10.03 7.18 6.68
C ALA A 415 8.95 7.87 5.81
N LYS A 416 7.87 7.15 5.47
CA LYS A 416 6.75 7.67 4.67
C LYS A 416 5.96 8.74 5.44
N TYR A 417 5.67 8.52 6.72
CA TYR A 417 4.97 9.51 7.57
C TYR A 417 5.81 10.78 7.77
N ASN A 418 7.12 10.62 7.99
CA ASN A 418 8.04 11.75 8.11
C ASN A 418 8.13 12.56 6.81
N GLN A 419 8.07 11.90 5.65
CA GLN A 419 8.03 12.58 4.36
C GLN A 419 6.71 13.37 4.20
N LEU A 420 5.59 12.81 4.58
CA LEU A 420 4.30 13.53 4.57
C LEU A 420 4.33 14.76 5.48
N LEU A 421 5.00 14.71 6.65
CA LEU A 421 5.20 15.90 7.50
C LEU A 421 6.00 16.98 6.78
N ARG A 422 7.08 16.61 6.05
CA ARG A 422 7.88 17.57 5.26
C ARG A 422 7.07 18.18 4.12
N ILE A 423 6.23 17.36 3.47
CA ILE A 423 5.33 17.82 2.40
C ILE A 423 4.30 18.80 2.97
N GLU A 424 3.63 18.45 4.09
CA GLU A 424 2.66 19.34 4.74
C GLU A 424 3.29 20.67 5.14
N GLU A 425 4.50 20.64 5.72
CA GLU A 425 5.25 21.85 6.08
C GLU A 425 5.56 22.73 4.85
N ARG A 426 5.99 22.11 3.74
CA ARG A 426 6.26 22.84 2.48
C ARG A 426 5.01 23.42 1.85
N LEU A 427 3.88 22.74 1.92
CA LEU A 427 2.58 23.22 1.42
C LEU A 427 2.02 24.35 2.30
N GLY A 428 2.33 24.40 3.59
CA GLY A 428 1.87 25.41 4.52
C GLY A 428 0.33 25.50 4.52
N GLU A 429 -0.21 26.70 4.35
CA GLU A 429 -1.66 26.98 4.32
C GLU A 429 -2.38 26.33 3.13
N SER A 430 -1.64 25.91 2.10
CA SER A 430 -2.23 25.22 0.95
C SER A 430 -2.52 23.76 1.22
N ALA A 431 -1.97 23.17 2.28
CA ALA A 431 -2.21 21.77 2.65
C ALA A 431 -3.70 21.55 2.99
N LYS A 432 -4.28 20.52 2.35
CA LYS A 432 -5.70 20.18 2.54
C LYS A 432 -5.81 18.76 3.10
N TYR A 433 -6.02 18.65 4.39
CA TYR A 433 -6.35 17.38 5.03
C TYR A 433 -7.87 17.26 5.17
N ARG A 434 -8.46 16.24 4.55
CA ARG A 434 -9.92 16.07 4.50
C ARG A 434 -10.31 14.63 4.72
N ASN A 435 -11.35 14.41 5.53
CA ASN A 435 -11.98 13.11 5.69
C ASN A 435 -12.45 12.57 4.32
N PRO A 436 -11.94 11.40 3.86
CA PRO A 436 -12.27 10.83 2.54
C PRO A 436 -13.70 10.31 2.45
N PHE A 437 -14.39 10.10 3.59
CA PHE A 437 -15.73 9.52 3.67
C PHE A 437 -16.86 10.56 3.75
N ARG A 438 -16.54 11.85 3.96
CA ARG A 438 -17.57 12.90 3.94
C ARG A 438 -18.14 13.05 2.53
N LYS A 439 -19.46 12.91 2.39
CA LYS A 439 -20.16 13.27 1.13
C LYS A 439 -19.92 14.74 0.84
N GLN A 440 -19.54 15.07 -0.40
CA GLN A 440 -19.39 16.47 -0.81
C GLN A 440 -20.74 17.16 -0.67
N GLY A 441 -20.84 18.16 0.23
CA GLY A 441 -22.06 18.91 0.47
C GLY A 441 -22.63 18.85 1.89
N SER A 442 -22.16 17.96 2.77
CA SER A 442 -22.47 18.01 4.21
C SER A 442 -21.53 19.00 4.89
N ARG A 443 -22.05 20.15 5.30
CA ARG A 443 -21.38 21.16 6.15
C ARG A 443 -21.24 20.64 7.58
#